data_c3cb01492496b66117f24f716fa446f5
#
_entry.id   c3cb01492496b66117f24f716fa446f5
#
_cell.length_a   1.000
_cell.length_b   1.000
_cell.length_c   1.000
_cell.angle_alpha   90.00
_cell.angle_beta   90.00
_cell.angle_gamma   90.00
#
_symmetry.space_group_name_H-M   'P 1'
#
loop_
_entity.id
_entity.type
_entity.pdbx_description
1 polymer ?
#
loop_
_entity_poly.entity_id
_entity_poly.type
_entity_poly.pdbx_seq_one_letter_code
_entity_poly.pdbx_strand_id
1 'polypeptide(L)'
;MLSAVLAEAGTGGAGLDVVDAGGGTGGFAVPIAEAGHRVTVLDPSPDSLAALARRSAERGLEHRVHALQGDLTDLPVLVPAASADLVLCHSVLEVVDDPAEALAAVTQVLRPGGRLSLLVAGRAAAVLARALAGRPDEASHALTDPAGRWGRADGAVRRFSPEAVQALVTGAGLRVEQVHGVRVVADLVPSALLDAEPGGHAALLALERALSDRAPFRELATQLHVLAVRP
;
A
#
# COMPACT_ATOMS: atom_id res chain seq x y z
N MET A 1 0.54 9.60 -7.21
CA MET A 1 0.57 9.59 -5.74
C MET A 1 1.97 9.34 -5.20
N LEU A 2 2.55 8.14 -5.34
CA LEU A 2 3.92 7.84 -4.85
C LEU A 2 4.98 8.81 -5.39
N SER A 3 4.93 9.18 -6.67
CA SER A 3 5.85 10.16 -7.26
C SER A 3 5.81 11.55 -6.59
N ALA A 4 4.65 11.96 -6.10
CA ALA A 4 4.50 13.21 -5.35
C ALA A 4 5.15 13.08 -3.95
N VAL A 5 4.92 11.95 -3.27
CA VAL A 5 5.54 11.67 -1.97
C VAL A 5 7.07 11.65 -2.06
N LEU A 6 7.62 11.00 -3.09
CA LEU A 6 9.06 10.97 -3.34
C LEU A 6 9.62 12.37 -3.66
N ALA A 7 8.90 13.16 -4.45
CA ALA A 7 9.31 14.52 -4.78
C ALA A 7 9.31 15.46 -3.56
N GLU A 8 8.29 15.35 -2.70
CA GLU A 8 8.21 16.15 -1.47
C GLU A 8 9.26 15.74 -0.41
N ALA A 9 9.53 14.44 -0.29
CA ALA A 9 10.54 13.94 0.63
C ALA A 9 11.97 14.24 0.15
N GLY A 10 12.19 14.32 -1.19
CA GLY A 10 13.50 14.49 -1.82
C GLY A 10 13.98 15.93 -2.03
N THR A 11 13.40 16.95 -1.37
CA THR A 11 13.74 18.37 -1.58
C THR A 11 15.20 18.75 -1.25
N GLY A 12 16.02 17.84 -0.72
CA GLY A 12 17.42 18.06 -0.33
C GLY A 12 18.48 17.61 -1.35
N GLY A 13 18.14 17.07 -2.53
CA GLY A 13 19.10 16.65 -3.55
C GLY A 13 19.87 15.35 -3.27
N ALA A 14 19.78 14.79 -2.07
CA ALA A 14 20.27 13.46 -1.71
C ALA A 14 19.19 12.39 -1.95
N GLY A 15 19.57 11.20 -2.42
CA GLY A 15 18.62 10.09 -2.54
C GLY A 15 18.05 9.70 -1.18
N LEU A 16 16.76 9.34 -1.14
CA LEU A 16 16.08 8.88 0.07
C LEU A 16 16.49 7.46 0.45
N ASP A 17 16.44 7.15 1.74
CA ASP A 17 16.44 5.80 2.27
C ASP A 17 14.99 5.31 2.40
N VAL A 18 14.62 4.37 1.52
CA VAL A 18 13.27 3.82 1.43
C VAL A 18 13.26 2.38 1.92
N VAL A 19 12.27 2.00 2.71
CA VAL A 19 11.98 0.61 3.07
C VAL A 19 10.68 0.19 2.38
N ASP A 20 10.72 -0.88 1.59
CA ASP A 20 9.55 -1.49 0.94
C ASP A 20 9.21 -2.78 1.71
N ALA A 21 8.34 -2.65 2.68
CA ALA A 21 7.92 -3.71 3.58
C ALA A 21 6.84 -4.57 2.93
N GLY A 22 7.18 -5.84 2.62
CA GLY A 22 6.37 -6.73 1.78
C GLY A 22 6.53 -6.39 0.29
N GLY A 23 7.71 -5.86 -0.13
CA GLY A 23 7.94 -5.36 -1.50
C GLY A 23 8.04 -6.44 -2.58
N GLY A 24 8.03 -7.72 -2.20
CA GLY A 24 7.94 -8.86 -3.10
C GLY A 24 9.04 -8.85 -4.17
N THR A 25 8.61 -8.90 -5.43
CA THR A 25 9.51 -8.91 -6.59
C THR A 25 10.02 -7.53 -7.01
N GLY A 26 9.81 -6.49 -6.19
CA GLY A 26 10.34 -5.13 -6.42
C GLY A 26 9.53 -4.28 -7.39
N GLY A 27 8.21 -4.46 -7.43
CA GLY A 27 7.33 -3.68 -8.30
C GLY A 27 7.42 -2.17 -8.06
N PHE A 28 7.60 -1.75 -6.81
CA PHE A 28 7.86 -0.36 -6.43
C PHE A 28 9.36 -0.09 -6.22
N ALA A 29 10.09 -1.03 -5.62
CA ALA A 29 11.48 -0.84 -5.26
C ALA A 29 12.37 -0.51 -6.47
N VAL A 30 12.22 -1.22 -7.60
CA VAL A 30 13.04 -0.99 -8.78
C VAL A 30 12.82 0.40 -9.39
N PRO A 31 11.59 0.86 -9.70
CA PRO A 31 11.35 2.23 -10.15
C PRO A 31 11.84 3.32 -9.19
N ILE A 32 11.74 3.08 -7.88
CA ILE A 32 12.23 4.02 -6.86
C ILE A 32 13.76 4.11 -6.90
N ALA A 33 14.45 2.97 -7.06
CA ALA A 33 15.90 2.93 -7.20
C ALA A 33 16.38 3.56 -8.52
N GLU A 34 15.64 3.39 -9.63
CA GLU A 34 15.88 4.09 -10.91
C GLU A 34 15.78 5.61 -10.76
N ALA A 35 14.88 6.09 -9.89
CA ALA A 35 14.76 7.51 -9.56
C ALA A 35 15.91 8.05 -8.67
N GLY A 36 16.86 7.20 -8.28
CA GLY A 36 18.07 7.61 -7.57
C GLY A 36 18.06 7.36 -6.05
N HIS A 37 17.04 6.72 -5.52
CA HIS A 37 16.88 6.40 -4.10
C HIS A 37 17.55 5.07 -3.73
N ARG A 38 17.84 4.85 -2.45
CA ARG A 38 18.24 3.55 -1.90
C ARG A 38 16.98 2.85 -1.37
N VAL A 39 16.80 1.58 -1.71
CA VAL A 39 15.62 0.81 -1.31
C VAL A 39 16.03 -0.48 -0.61
N THR A 40 15.55 -0.66 0.61
CA THR A 40 15.62 -1.94 1.32
C THR A 40 14.26 -2.62 1.19
N VAL A 41 14.24 -3.80 0.58
CA VAL A 41 13.02 -4.61 0.43
C VAL A 41 13.04 -5.70 1.49
N LEU A 42 12.01 -5.75 2.32
CA LEU A 42 11.77 -6.83 3.27
C LEU A 42 10.60 -7.68 2.76
N ASP A 43 10.82 -8.98 2.60
CA ASP A 43 9.77 -9.93 2.18
C ASP A 43 10.04 -11.33 2.75
N PRO A 44 9.05 -12.09 3.23
CA PRO A 44 9.25 -13.42 3.75
C PRO A 44 9.58 -14.46 2.67
N SER A 45 9.23 -14.21 1.41
CA SER A 45 9.38 -15.15 0.29
C SER A 45 10.77 -15.10 -0.33
N PRO A 46 11.60 -16.15 -0.20
CA PRO A 46 12.90 -16.20 -0.86
C PRO A 46 12.79 -16.18 -2.39
N ASP A 47 11.71 -16.73 -2.95
CA ASP A 47 11.47 -16.72 -4.39
C ASP A 47 11.19 -15.30 -4.91
N SER A 48 10.44 -14.52 -4.16
CA SER A 48 10.19 -13.09 -4.46
C SER A 48 11.50 -12.30 -4.43
N LEU A 49 12.33 -12.51 -3.42
CA LEU A 49 13.61 -11.84 -3.29
C LEU A 49 14.61 -12.26 -4.38
N ALA A 50 14.60 -13.53 -4.80
CA ALA A 50 15.39 -13.98 -5.94
C ALA A 50 14.94 -13.32 -7.26
N ALA A 51 13.64 -13.13 -7.46
CA ALA A 51 13.11 -12.38 -8.60
C ALA A 51 13.48 -10.89 -8.55
N LEU A 52 13.43 -10.27 -7.36
CA LEU A 52 13.91 -8.90 -7.12
C LEU A 52 15.38 -8.75 -7.51
N ALA A 53 16.24 -9.66 -7.03
CA ALA A 53 17.68 -9.64 -7.32
C ALA A 53 17.95 -9.69 -8.83
N ARG A 54 17.30 -10.60 -9.58
CA ARG A 54 17.41 -10.66 -11.05
C ARG A 54 16.99 -9.36 -11.71
N ARG A 55 15.82 -8.82 -11.34
CA ARG A 55 15.28 -7.57 -11.89
C ARG A 55 16.20 -6.39 -11.61
N SER A 56 16.80 -6.31 -10.43
CA SER A 56 17.74 -5.26 -10.05
C SER A 56 19.04 -5.36 -10.85
N ALA A 57 19.56 -6.58 -11.04
CA ALA A 57 20.76 -6.83 -11.84
C ALA A 57 20.56 -6.47 -13.32
N GLU A 58 19.42 -6.84 -13.92
CA GLU A 58 19.05 -6.48 -15.29
C GLU A 58 19.03 -4.95 -15.53
N ARG A 59 18.85 -4.16 -14.46
CA ARG A 59 18.81 -2.69 -14.50
C ARG A 59 20.08 -2.03 -13.95
N GLY A 60 21.07 -2.82 -13.47
CA GLY A 60 22.31 -2.31 -12.86
C GLY A 60 22.09 -1.59 -11.53
N LEU A 61 21.08 -2.02 -10.75
CA LEU A 61 20.63 -1.36 -9.52
C LEU A 61 21.04 -2.10 -8.23
N GLU A 62 21.90 -3.12 -8.31
CA GLU A 62 22.29 -3.94 -7.15
C GLU A 62 22.93 -3.11 -6.03
N HIS A 63 23.51 -1.99 -6.37
CA HIS A 63 24.11 -1.05 -5.42
C HIS A 63 23.09 -0.16 -4.71
N ARG A 64 21.82 -0.15 -5.15
CA ARG A 64 20.73 0.67 -4.61
C ARG A 64 19.60 -0.14 -4.00
N VAL A 65 19.46 -1.42 -4.38
CA VAL A 65 18.38 -2.31 -3.91
C VAL A 65 18.98 -3.39 -3.02
N HIS A 66 18.55 -3.42 -1.77
CA HIS A 66 18.96 -4.43 -0.78
C HIS A 66 17.77 -5.30 -0.42
N ALA A 67 17.93 -6.63 -0.50
CA ALA A 67 16.91 -7.60 -0.14
C ALA A 67 17.19 -8.16 1.26
N LEU A 68 16.17 -8.17 2.11
CA LEU A 68 16.19 -8.77 3.44
C LEU A 68 15.03 -9.77 3.53
N GLN A 69 15.31 -10.98 4.01
CA GLN A 69 14.25 -11.97 4.26
C GLN A 69 13.74 -11.81 5.68
N GLY A 70 12.42 -11.64 5.85
CA GLY A 70 11.77 -11.53 7.17
C GLY A 70 10.34 -11.01 7.04
N ASP A 71 9.65 -10.99 8.16
CA ASP A 71 8.32 -10.42 8.32
C ASP A 71 8.37 -8.98 8.81
N LEU A 72 7.22 -8.26 8.80
CA LEU A 72 7.15 -6.89 9.26
C LEU A 72 7.62 -6.70 10.72
N THR A 73 7.34 -7.67 11.57
CA THR A 73 7.76 -7.67 12.97
C THR A 73 9.28 -7.77 13.15
N ASP A 74 10.00 -8.25 12.12
CA ASP A 74 11.47 -8.32 12.13
C ASP A 74 12.12 -6.98 11.75
N LEU A 75 11.36 -5.99 11.24
CA LEU A 75 11.90 -4.68 10.82
C LEU A 75 12.83 -4.04 11.85
N PRO A 76 12.49 -3.98 13.17
CA PRO A 76 13.36 -3.31 14.15
C PRO A 76 14.70 -4.00 14.40
N VAL A 77 14.82 -5.27 14.00
CA VAL A 77 16.06 -6.06 14.14
C VAL A 77 16.89 -5.96 12.86
N LEU A 78 16.23 -5.95 11.70
CA LEU A 78 16.86 -6.02 10.38
C LEU A 78 17.22 -4.65 9.81
N VAL A 79 16.48 -3.60 10.20
CA VAL A 79 16.66 -2.23 9.71
C VAL A 79 16.99 -1.32 10.89
N PRO A 80 18.02 -0.48 10.81
CA PRO A 80 18.37 0.42 11.90
C PRO A 80 17.21 1.34 12.29
N ALA A 81 17.03 1.58 13.58
CA ALA A 81 16.02 2.50 14.08
C ALA A 81 16.23 3.93 13.51
N ALA A 82 15.14 4.60 13.20
CA ALA A 82 15.12 5.98 12.70
C ALA A 82 16.05 6.18 11.47
N SER A 83 16.11 5.22 10.56
CA SER A 83 16.96 5.25 9.37
C SER A 83 16.20 5.51 8.07
N ALA A 84 14.90 5.23 8.01
CA ALA A 84 14.10 5.36 6.80
C ALA A 84 13.46 6.75 6.67
N ASP A 85 13.55 7.36 5.49
CA ASP A 85 12.84 8.58 5.11
C ASP A 85 11.40 8.24 4.70
N LEU A 86 11.20 7.07 4.10
CA LEU A 86 9.91 6.58 3.63
C LEU A 86 9.82 5.07 3.86
N VAL A 87 8.69 4.62 4.40
CA VAL A 87 8.33 3.20 4.41
C VAL A 87 7.10 3.01 3.53
N LEU A 88 7.18 2.07 2.59
CA LEU A 88 6.02 1.53 1.87
C LEU A 88 5.53 0.29 2.61
N CYS A 89 4.23 0.20 2.82
CA CYS A 89 3.56 -0.98 3.37
C CYS A 89 2.28 -1.19 2.54
N HIS A 90 2.43 -1.86 1.40
CA HIS A 90 1.37 -1.98 0.41
C HIS A 90 0.82 -3.39 0.35
N SER A 91 -0.46 -3.56 0.69
CA SER A 91 -1.19 -4.84 0.68
C SER A 91 -0.55 -5.91 1.60
N VAL A 92 -0.06 -5.48 2.74
CA VAL A 92 0.60 -6.33 3.74
C VAL A 92 -0.22 -6.44 5.02
N LEU A 93 -0.84 -5.35 5.49
CA LEU A 93 -1.65 -5.38 6.72
C LEU A 93 -2.86 -6.30 6.63
N GLU A 94 -3.26 -6.68 5.42
CA GLU A 94 -4.32 -7.66 5.18
C GLU A 94 -3.96 -9.06 5.63
N VAL A 95 -2.66 -9.41 5.67
CA VAL A 95 -2.18 -10.78 5.87
C VAL A 95 -1.34 -10.97 7.13
N VAL A 96 -0.90 -9.91 7.79
CA VAL A 96 -0.15 -10.00 9.06
C VAL A 96 -1.06 -10.45 10.20
N ASP A 97 -0.50 -11.11 11.21
CA ASP A 97 -1.25 -11.56 12.38
C ASP A 97 -1.80 -10.38 13.18
N ASP A 98 -0.96 -9.42 13.54
CA ASP A 98 -1.33 -8.20 14.27
C ASP A 98 -0.91 -6.93 13.50
N PRO A 99 -1.87 -6.20 12.89
CA PRO A 99 -1.59 -4.94 12.21
C PRO A 99 -1.06 -3.82 13.11
N ALA A 100 -1.41 -3.82 14.40
CA ALA A 100 -0.93 -2.79 15.32
C ALA A 100 0.56 -3.01 15.65
N GLU A 101 0.96 -4.26 15.89
CA GLU A 101 2.37 -4.63 16.08
C GLU A 101 3.20 -4.34 14.82
N ALA A 102 2.69 -4.69 13.65
CA ALA A 102 3.35 -4.41 12.38
C ALA A 102 3.56 -2.91 12.15
N LEU A 103 2.57 -2.06 12.43
CA LEU A 103 2.72 -0.60 12.33
C LEU A 103 3.65 -0.03 13.39
N ALA A 104 3.68 -0.58 14.59
CA ALA A 104 4.64 -0.18 15.61
C ALA A 104 6.10 -0.48 15.17
N ALA A 105 6.34 -1.62 14.52
CA ALA A 105 7.64 -1.95 13.94
C ALA A 105 8.04 -0.98 12.82
N VAL A 106 7.10 -0.63 11.93
CA VAL A 106 7.29 0.39 10.88
C VAL A 106 7.67 1.75 11.50
N THR A 107 6.97 2.16 12.55
CA THR A 107 7.24 3.45 13.20
C THR A 107 8.65 3.53 13.78
N GLN A 108 9.20 2.43 14.30
CA GLN A 108 10.54 2.39 14.87
C GLN A 108 11.63 2.69 13.83
N VAL A 109 11.49 2.22 12.60
CA VAL A 109 12.49 2.42 11.54
C VAL A 109 12.37 3.75 10.82
N LEU A 110 11.21 4.40 10.84
CA LEU A 110 11.03 5.74 10.29
C LEU A 110 11.83 6.78 11.10
N ARG A 111 12.45 7.75 10.44
CA ARG A 111 13.03 8.95 11.08
C ARG A 111 11.93 9.85 11.61
N PRO A 112 12.20 10.73 12.60
CA PRO A 112 11.35 11.88 12.84
C PRO A 112 11.17 12.68 11.54
N GLY A 113 9.92 13.00 11.18
CA GLY A 113 9.57 13.59 9.88
C GLY A 113 9.51 12.61 8.71
N GLY A 114 9.92 11.36 8.89
CA GLY A 114 9.78 10.28 7.89
C GLY A 114 8.33 9.90 7.65
N ARG A 115 8.02 9.39 6.47
CA ARG A 115 6.64 9.12 6.02
C ARG A 115 6.35 7.63 5.85
N LEU A 116 5.12 7.27 6.15
CA LEU A 116 4.53 5.98 5.80
C LEU A 116 3.58 6.15 4.61
N SER A 117 3.79 5.38 3.56
CA SER A 117 2.83 5.15 2.48
C SER A 117 2.19 3.78 2.72
N LEU A 118 0.95 3.76 3.17
CA LEU A 118 0.21 2.55 3.49
C LEU A 118 -0.91 2.34 2.47
N LEU A 119 -0.99 1.15 1.88
CA LEU A 119 -2.07 0.76 0.98
C LEU A 119 -2.74 -0.50 1.51
N VAL A 120 -4.06 -0.45 1.71
CA VAL A 120 -4.84 -1.58 2.24
C VAL A 120 -6.14 -1.80 1.47
N ALA A 121 -6.66 -3.03 1.51
CA ALA A 121 -7.93 -3.38 0.90
C ALA A 121 -9.12 -2.71 1.61
N GLY A 122 -10.02 -2.10 0.83
CA GLY A 122 -11.23 -1.43 1.30
C GLY A 122 -12.38 -2.39 1.58
N ARG A 123 -13.03 -2.24 2.74
CA ARG A 123 -14.19 -3.08 3.14
C ARG A 123 -15.42 -2.78 2.30
N ALA A 124 -15.76 -1.51 2.09
CA ALA A 124 -16.97 -1.11 1.37
C ALA A 124 -17.00 -1.64 -0.07
N ALA A 125 -15.85 -1.64 -0.76
CA ALA A 125 -15.73 -2.20 -2.09
C ALA A 125 -16.06 -3.71 -2.12
N ALA A 126 -15.60 -4.47 -1.12
CA ALA A 126 -15.92 -5.90 -1.04
C ALA A 126 -17.42 -6.14 -0.82
N VAL A 127 -18.06 -5.36 0.03
CA VAL A 127 -19.52 -5.40 0.23
C VAL A 127 -20.26 -5.15 -1.08
N LEU A 128 -19.91 -4.08 -1.78
CA LEU A 128 -20.52 -3.74 -3.08
C LEU A 128 -20.26 -4.81 -4.13
N ALA A 129 -19.04 -5.30 -4.24
CA ALA A 129 -18.69 -6.35 -5.21
C ALA A 129 -19.49 -7.64 -4.98
N ARG A 130 -19.70 -8.05 -3.72
CA ARG A 130 -20.54 -9.22 -3.39
C ARG A 130 -22.00 -8.97 -3.70
N ALA A 131 -22.54 -7.80 -3.38
CA ALA A 131 -23.91 -7.43 -3.70
C ALA A 131 -24.18 -7.40 -5.22
N LEU A 132 -23.29 -6.76 -5.98
CA LEU A 132 -23.37 -6.69 -7.46
C LEU A 132 -23.21 -8.07 -8.12
N ALA A 133 -22.45 -8.98 -7.51
CA ALA A 133 -22.35 -10.37 -7.94
C ALA A 133 -23.59 -11.24 -7.60
N GLY A 134 -24.65 -10.66 -7.04
CA GLY A 134 -25.86 -11.37 -6.64
C GLY A 134 -25.68 -12.25 -5.39
N ARG A 135 -24.76 -11.88 -4.50
CA ARG A 135 -24.42 -12.60 -3.26
C ARG A 135 -24.67 -11.74 -2.01
N PRO A 136 -25.94 -11.37 -1.73
CA PRO A 136 -26.26 -10.45 -0.65
C PRO A 136 -25.88 -10.99 0.76
N ASP A 137 -25.90 -12.31 0.96
CA ASP A 137 -25.52 -12.92 2.24
C ASP A 137 -23.99 -12.75 2.48
N GLU A 138 -23.16 -12.93 1.45
CA GLU A 138 -21.71 -12.67 1.54
C GLU A 138 -21.43 -11.17 1.76
N ALA A 139 -22.20 -10.29 1.10
CA ALA A 139 -22.10 -8.85 1.30
C ALA A 139 -22.47 -8.45 2.74
N SER A 140 -23.55 -9.01 3.30
CA SER A 140 -23.97 -8.80 4.68
C SER A 140 -22.92 -9.32 5.66
N HIS A 141 -22.31 -10.46 5.38
CA HIS A 141 -21.23 -11.00 6.20
C HIS A 141 -20.01 -10.08 6.18
N ALA A 142 -19.54 -9.63 5.01
CA ALA A 142 -18.42 -8.69 4.88
C ALA A 142 -18.67 -7.35 5.61
N LEU A 143 -19.93 -6.91 5.67
CA LEU A 143 -20.32 -5.69 6.37
C LEU A 143 -20.16 -5.83 7.89
N THR A 144 -20.54 -6.99 8.44
CA THR A 144 -20.63 -7.22 9.90
C THR A 144 -19.41 -7.91 10.49
N ASP A 145 -18.63 -8.66 9.71
CA ASP A 145 -17.41 -9.32 10.17
C ASP A 145 -16.36 -8.28 10.59
N PRO A 146 -15.76 -8.39 11.79
CA PRO A 146 -14.77 -7.43 12.28
C PRO A 146 -13.57 -7.26 11.34
N ALA A 147 -13.15 -8.34 10.66
CA ALA A 147 -12.06 -8.33 9.68
C ALA A 147 -12.54 -8.00 8.25
N GLY A 148 -13.85 -7.79 8.02
CA GLY A 148 -14.41 -7.49 6.71
C GLY A 148 -14.37 -8.66 5.73
N ARG A 149 -14.36 -9.92 6.22
CA ARG A 149 -14.40 -11.13 5.40
C ARG A 149 -15.83 -11.44 4.98
N TRP A 150 -16.00 -11.95 3.76
CA TRP A 150 -17.32 -12.32 3.26
C TRP A 150 -17.67 -13.82 3.45
N GLY A 151 -16.80 -14.59 4.10
CA GLY A 151 -17.06 -15.99 4.42
C GLY A 151 -15.82 -16.86 4.37
N ARG A 152 -16.01 -18.19 4.51
CA ARG A 152 -14.90 -19.17 4.55
C ARG A 152 -14.11 -19.28 3.25
N ALA A 153 -14.75 -18.98 2.12
CA ALA A 153 -14.11 -19.01 0.81
C ALA A 153 -13.39 -17.69 0.47
N ASP A 154 -13.36 -16.73 1.40
CA ASP A 154 -12.64 -15.48 1.23
C ASP A 154 -11.14 -15.70 1.35
N GLY A 155 -10.40 -15.40 0.27
CA GLY A 155 -8.94 -15.48 0.26
C GLY A 155 -8.25 -14.33 0.98
N ALA A 156 -8.96 -13.25 1.29
CA ALA A 156 -8.40 -12.14 2.05
C ALA A 156 -8.62 -12.35 3.55
N VAL A 157 -7.58 -12.13 4.34
CA VAL A 157 -7.65 -12.26 5.79
C VAL A 157 -8.33 -11.06 6.43
N ARG A 158 -8.15 -9.85 5.84
CA ARG A 158 -8.64 -8.60 6.43
C ARG A 158 -8.91 -7.52 5.38
N ARG A 159 -9.90 -6.67 5.65
CA ARG A 159 -10.18 -5.42 4.93
C ARG A 159 -10.51 -4.32 5.91
N PHE A 160 -10.23 -3.09 5.52
CA PHE A 160 -10.32 -1.95 6.42
C PHE A 160 -11.39 -0.96 5.98
N SER A 161 -12.03 -0.30 6.96
CA SER A 161 -12.72 0.96 6.72
C SER A 161 -11.71 2.12 6.85
N PRO A 162 -12.01 3.31 6.30
CA PRO A 162 -11.17 4.49 6.49
C PRO A 162 -10.89 4.81 7.96
N GLU A 163 -11.90 4.68 8.82
CA GLU A 163 -11.78 4.96 10.26
C GLU A 163 -10.87 3.94 10.94
N ALA A 164 -11.03 2.64 10.60
CA ALA A 164 -10.24 1.58 11.21
C ALA A 164 -8.74 1.70 10.86
N VAL A 165 -8.40 1.97 9.59
CA VAL A 165 -7.00 2.14 9.20
C VAL A 165 -6.39 3.40 9.79
N GLN A 166 -7.14 4.52 9.87
CA GLN A 166 -6.66 5.74 10.50
C GLN A 166 -6.42 5.57 12.00
N ALA A 167 -7.32 4.84 12.70
CA ALA A 167 -7.15 4.52 14.11
C ALA A 167 -5.90 3.69 14.37
N LEU A 168 -5.61 2.68 13.53
CA LEU A 168 -4.39 1.87 13.61
C LEU A 168 -3.14 2.72 13.42
N VAL A 169 -3.10 3.57 12.38
CA VAL A 169 -1.96 4.44 12.07
C VAL A 169 -1.71 5.43 13.22
N THR A 170 -2.78 6.05 13.74
CA THR A 170 -2.67 6.98 14.87
C THR A 170 -2.25 6.28 16.15
N GLY A 171 -2.78 5.08 16.40
CA GLY A 171 -2.41 4.22 17.54
C GLY A 171 -0.93 3.81 17.53
N ALA A 172 -0.31 3.70 16.35
CA ALA A 172 1.12 3.47 16.19
C ALA A 172 1.99 4.73 16.38
N GLY A 173 1.40 5.88 16.75
CA GLY A 173 2.12 7.12 16.98
C GLY A 173 2.41 7.95 15.73
N LEU A 174 1.77 7.62 14.60
CA LEU A 174 1.90 8.35 13.34
C LEU A 174 0.76 9.36 13.19
N ARG A 175 1.04 10.50 12.57
CA ARG A 175 0.04 11.51 12.23
C ARG A 175 -0.40 11.33 10.77
N VAL A 176 -1.67 11.02 10.56
CA VAL A 176 -2.25 10.90 9.21
C VAL A 176 -2.26 12.29 8.54
N GLU A 177 -1.71 12.37 7.33
CA GLU A 177 -1.70 13.57 6.51
C GLU A 177 -2.78 13.53 5.42
N GLN A 178 -2.92 12.37 4.75
CA GLN A 178 -3.86 12.22 3.63
C GLN A 178 -4.45 10.81 3.63
N VAL A 179 -5.69 10.70 3.15
CA VAL A 179 -6.36 9.43 2.87
C VAL A 179 -6.98 9.52 1.49
N HIS A 180 -6.63 8.58 0.62
CA HIS A 180 -7.14 8.51 -0.75
C HIS A 180 -7.80 7.16 -1.03
N GLY A 181 -8.83 7.17 -1.85
CA GLY A 181 -9.33 5.98 -2.52
C GLY A 181 -8.47 5.65 -3.75
N VAL A 182 -8.14 4.40 -3.92
CA VAL A 182 -7.42 3.89 -5.10
C VAL A 182 -8.30 2.85 -5.78
N ARG A 183 -8.46 2.97 -7.10
CA ARG A 183 -9.39 2.15 -7.88
C ARG A 183 -10.83 2.31 -7.39
N VAL A 184 -11.30 3.57 -7.37
CA VAL A 184 -12.66 3.91 -6.92
C VAL A 184 -13.69 3.32 -7.87
N VAL A 185 -13.50 3.49 -9.18
CA VAL A 185 -14.40 3.01 -10.23
C VAL A 185 -13.70 2.15 -11.29
N ALA A 186 -12.38 2.09 -11.28
CA ALA A 186 -11.60 1.38 -12.31
C ALA A 186 -11.97 -0.10 -12.40
N ASP A 187 -12.29 -0.75 -11.28
CA ASP A 187 -12.70 -2.16 -11.27
C ASP A 187 -14.16 -2.39 -11.68
N LEU A 188 -14.93 -1.32 -11.79
CA LEU A 188 -16.34 -1.38 -12.20
C LEU A 188 -16.52 -1.14 -13.70
N VAL A 189 -15.50 -0.61 -14.39
CA VAL A 189 -15.54 -0.31 -15.81
C VAL A 189 -14.89 -1.45 -16.60
N PRO A 190 -15.62 -2.15 -17.48
CA PRO A 190 -15.04 -3.17 -18.34
C PRO A 190 -13.96 -2.59 -19.26
N SER A 191 -12.78 -3.22 -19.33
CA SER A 191 -11.65 -2.74 -20.13
C SER A 191 -12.01 -2.60 -21.61
N ALA A 192 -12.84 -3.51 -22.15
CA ALA A 192 -13.30 -3.44 -23.54
C ALA A 192 -14.03 -2.14 -23.89
N LEU A 193 -14.70 -1.51 -22.93
CA LEU A 193 -15.36 -0.21 -23.15
C LEU A 193 -14.34 0.92 -23.21
N LEU A 194 -13.28 0.83 -22.42
CA LEU A 194 -12.21 1.83 -22.41
C LEU A 194 -11.35 1.75 -23.68
N ASP A 195 -11.12 0.53 -24.17
CA ASP A 195 -10.34 0.27 -25.39
C ASP A 195 -11.08 0.70 -26.65
N ALA A 196 -12.44 0.66 -26.62
CA ALA A 196 -13.27 1.07 -27.74
C ALA A 196 -13.34 2.61 -27.95
N GLU A 197 -13.06 3.40 -26.90
CA GLU A 197 -13.19 4.86 -26.92
C GLU A 197 -11.82 5.54 -26.96
N PRO A 198 -11.52 6.36 -27.99
CA PRO A 198 -10.28 7.15 -28.00
C PRO A 198 -10.17 8.02 -26.75
N GLY A 199 -9.11 7.81 -25.97
CA GLY A 199 -8.89 8.54 -24.70
C GLY A 199 -9.62 7.98 -23.47
N GLY A 200 -10.32 6.85 -23.59
CA GLY A 200 -11.08 6.23 -22.48
C GLY A 200 -10.24 5.99 -21.21
N HIS A 201 -9.04 5.46 -21.36
CA HIS A 201 -8.11 5.27 -20.23
C HIS A 201 -7.69 6.59 -19.57
N ALA A 202 -7.44 7.64 -20.37
CA ALA A 202 -7.08 8.95 -19.83
C ALA A 202 -8.26 9.60 -19.09
N ALA A 203 -9.47 9.46 -19.62
CA ALA A 203 -10.69 9.96 -18.99
C ALA A 203 -10.96 9.20 -17.67
N LEU A 204 -10.80 7.87 -17.64
CA LEU A 204 -10.92 7.09 -16.41
C LEU A 204 -9.88 7.54 -15.37
N LEU A 205 -8.62 7.71 -15.74
CA LEU A 205 -7.57 8.18 -14.83
C LEU A 205 -7.86 9.57 -14.27
N ALA A 206 -8.41 10.47 -15.09
CA ALA A 206 -8.83 11.81 -14.65
C ALA A 206 -9.99 11.71 -13.64
N LEU A 207 -10.97 10.85 -13.90
CA LEU A 207 -12.07 10.58 -12.98
C LEU A 207 -11.59 9.97 -11.66
N GLU A 208 -10.74 8.95 -11.70
CA GLU A 208 -10.11 8.34 -10.51
C GLU A 208 -9.44 9.39 -9.62
N ARG A 209 -8.66 10.29 -10.21
CA ARG A 209 -8.02 11.39 -9.48
C ARG A 209 -9.04 12.33 -8.85
N ALA A 210 -10.13 12.64 -9.56
CA ALA A 210 -11.17 13.53 -9.05
C ALA A 210 -12.00 12.91 -7.92
N LEU A 211 -12.08 11.58 -7.84
CA LEU A 211 -12.85 10.85 -6.82
C LEU A 211 -12.01 10.46 -5.61
N SER A 212 -10.68 10.38 -5.77
CA SER A 212 -9.76 9.75 -4.82
C SER A 212 -9.80 10.33 -3.40
N ASP A 213 -10.04 11.64 -3.26
CA ASP A 213 -10.08 12.36 -1.98
C ASP A 213 -11.49 12.77 -1.53
N ARG A 214 -12.53 12.48 -2.35
CA ARG A 214 -13.89 12.93 -2.12
C ARG A 214 -14.77 11.89 -1.45
N ALA A 215 -15.33 12.20 -0.30
CA ALA A 215 -16.42 11.43 0.30
C ALA A 215 -17.71 11.58 -0.55
N PRO A 216 -18.52 10.55 -0.70
CA PRO A 216 -18.35 9.18 -0.20
C PRO A 216 -17.52 8.29 -1.14
N PHE A 217 -17.06 8.78 -2.28
CA PHE A 217 -16.41 7.98 -3.33
C PHE A 217 -15.13 7.33 -2.84
N ARG A 218 -14.28 8.06 -2.13
CA ARG A 218 -13.07 7.52 -1.51
C ARG A 218 -13.32 6.27 -0.66
N GLU A 219 -14.45 6.25 0.04
CA GLU A 219 -14.82 5.15 0.95
C GLU A 219 -15.24 3.88 0.21
N LEU A 220 -15.67 4.04 -1.07
CA LEU A 220 -16.08 2.95 -1.95
C LEU A 220 -14.93 2.32 -2.73
N ALA A 221 -13.73 2.86 -2.61
CA ALA A 221 -12.56 2.42 -3.35
C ALA A 221 -12.15 0.99 -2.98
N THR A 222 -11.66 0.24 -3.96
CA THR A 222 -11.12 -1.12 -3.77
C THR A 222 -9.96 -1.13 -2.78
N GLN A 223 -9.15 -0.07 -2.78
CA GLN A 223 -8.05 0.11 -1.85
C GLN A 223 -8.08 1.51 -1.23
N LEU A 224 -7.58 1.61 0.00
CA LEU A 224 -7.36 2.85 0.72
C LEU A 224 -5.87 3.10 0.84
N HIS A 225 -5.43 4.27 0.39
CA HIS A 225 -4.06 4.74 0.58
C HIS A 225 -4.03 5.77 1.70
N VAL A 226 -3.17 5.55 2.68
CA VAL A 226 -2.94 6.48 3.80
C VAL A 226 -1.49 6.96 3.73
N LEU A 227 -1.31 8.28 3.70
CA LEU A 227 -0.04 8.92 3.91
C LEU A 227 0.02 9.45 5.34
N ALA A 228 1.04 9.05 6.07
CA ALA A 228 1.23 9.47 7.46
C ALA A 228 2.69 9.86 7.71
N VAL A 229 2.93 10.67 8.73
CA VAL A 229 4.26 11.13 9.12
C VAL A 229 4.55 10.77 10.57
N ARG A 230 5.80 10.39 10.85
CA ARG A 230 6.30 10.26 12.22
C ARG A 230 6.61 11.66 12.76
N PRO A 231 5.95 12.11 13.85
CA PRO A 231 6.23 13.41 14.47
C PRO A 231 7.67 13.59 14.91
#